data_d8b5eb055fa5342ead2685cebc4a2491
#
_entry.id   d8b5eb055fa5342ead2685cebc4a2491
#
_cell.length_a   1.000
_cell.length_b   1.000
_cell.length_c   1.000
_cell.angle_alpha   90.00
_cell.angle_beta   90.00
_cell.angle_gamma   90.00
#
_symmetry.space_group_name_H-M   'P 1'
#
loop_
_entity.id
_entity.type
_entity.pdbx_description
1 polymer ?
#
loop_
_entity_poly.entity_id
_entity_poly.type
_entity_poly.pdbx_seq_one_letter_code
_entity_poly.pdbx_strand_id
1 'polypeptide(L)'
;MIRTLGPDVRTHARHFLQQSAYTVCESLDANDNWQYDSHQKVFENARPGQDFLWRFDISSTERVKVLRRLDEFNLNAYSLFDSEEALLETLWVREQIFSSQVTQVSLLEPGIDSTIQSTHAPA
;
A
#
# COMPACT_ATOMS: atom_id res chain seq x y z
N MET A 1 -10.54 -25.33 4.22
CA MET A 1 -11.03 -24.41 5.29
C MET A 1 -9.97 -23.35 5.54
N ILE A 2 -10.35 -22.10 5.81
CA ILE A 2 -9.41 -21.06 6.27
C ILE A 2 -9.53 -20.95 7.79
N ARG A 3 -8.40 -20.91 8.47
CA ARG A 3 -8.32 -20.58 9.89
C ARG A 3 -7.49 -19.32 10.09
N THR A 4 -7.95 -18.43 10.96
CA THR A 4 -7.17 -17.31 11.43
C THR A 4 -6.31 -17.78 12.60
N LEU A 5 -5.00 -17.56 12.50
CA LEU A 5 -4.10 -17.82 13.62
C LEU A 5 -4.23 -16.66 14.61
N GLY A 6 -4.51 -17.01 15.88
CA GLY A 6 -4.74 -16.05 16.94
C GLY A 6 -3.48 -15.29 17.38
N PRO A 7 -3.61 -14.44 18.40
CA PRO A 7 -2.53 -13.62 18.93
C PRO A 7 -1.34 -14.42 19.49
N ASP A 8 -1.52 -15.70 19.80
CA ASP A 8 -0.47 -16.58 20.30
C ASP A 8 0.71 -16.76 19.34
N VAL A 9 0.51 -16.47 18.04
CA VAL A 9 1.57 -16.46 17.02
C VAL A 9 2.36 -15.14 17.02
N ARG A 10 1.88 -14.13 17.74
CA ARG A 10 2.52 -12.81 17.80
C ARG A 10 3.59 -12.77 18.89
N THR A 11 4.70 -13.45 18.65
CA THR A 11 5.80 -13.60 19.63
C THR A 11 6.86 -12.51 19.53
N HIS A 12 6.84 -11.69 18.49
CA HIS A 12 7.85 -10.68 18.22
C HIS A 12 7.25 -9.26 18.23
N ALA A 13 7.97 -8.27 18.76
CA ALA A 13 7.53 -6.86 18.84
C ALA A 13 7.00 -6.33 17.48
N ARG A 14 7.66 -6.69 16.39
CA ARG A 14 7.26 -6.35 15.02
C ARG A 14 5.83 -6.81 14.67
N HIS A 15 5.39 -7.95 15.16
CA HIS A 15 4.02 -8.43 14.93
C HIS A 15 2.97 -7.52 15.54
N PHE A 16 3.30 -6.88 16.67
CA PHE A 16 2.41 -5.92 17.31
C PHE A 16 2.38 -4.59 16.58
N LEU A 17 3.55 -4.08 16.17
CA LEU A 17 3.64 -2.83 15.39
C LEU A 17 2.90 -2.94 14.06
N GLN A 18 3.06 -4.04 13.36
CA GLN A 18 2.40 -4.30 12.09
C GLN A 18 0.93 -4.71 12.23
N GLN A 19 0.43 -4.93 13.45
CA GLN A 19 -0.89 -5.50 13.70
C GLN A 19 -1.14 -6.78 12.89
N SER A 20 -0.09 -7.61 12.76
CA SER A 20 -0.07 -8.77 11.89
C SER A 20 -1.17 -9.76 12.24
N ALA A 21 -1.87 -10.24 11.23
CA ALA A 21 -2.78 -11.37 11.32
C ALA A 21 -2.36 -12.42 10.28
N TYR A 22 -2.50 -13.66 10.63
CA TYR A 22 -2.12 -14.77 9.77
C TYR A 22 -3.33 -15.65 9.50
N THR A 23 -3.40 -16.17 8.29
CA THR A 23 -4.37 -17.19 7.92
C THR A 23 -3.65 -18.40 7.35
N VAL A 24 -4.16 -19.57 7.66
CA VAL A 24 -3.73 -20.83 7.05
C VAL A 24 -4.91 -21.46 6.34
N CYS A 25 -4.64 -22.10 5.22
CA CYS A 25 -5.62 -22.89 4.50
C CYS A 25 -5.33 -24.38 4.72
N GLU A 26 -6.39 -25.12 4.99
CA GLU A 26 -6.34 -26.55 5.19
C GLU A 26 -7.35 -27.23 4.26
N SER A 27 -6.93 -28.33 3.66
CA SER A 27 -7.77 -29.24 2.87
C SER A 27 -7.65 -30.68 3.40
N LEU A 28 -8.60 -31.52 3.05
CA LEU A 28 -8.50 -32.96 3.29
C LEU A 28 -7.83 -33.62 2.09
N ASP A 29 -6.87 -34.50 2.35
CA ASP A 29 -6.30 -35.37 1.32
C ASP A 29 -7.28 -36.52 0.96
N ALA A 30 -6.86 -37.40 0.05
CA ALA A 30 -7.67 -38.56 -0.38
C ALA A 30 -7.91 -39.60 0.74
N ASN A 31 -7.20 -39.51 1.85
CA ASN A 31 -7.31 -40.39 3.01
C ASN A 31 -7.96 -39.70 4.22
N ASP A 32 -8.65 -38.56 3.99
CA ASP A 32 -9.28 -37.76 5.03
C ASP A 32 -8.33 -37.14 6.07
N ASN A 33 -7.03 -37.01 5.76
CA ASN A 33 -6.08 -36.30 6.62
C ASN A 33 -6.02 -34.83 6.29
N TRP A 34 -5.93 -33.99 7.32
CA TRP A 34 -5.72 -32.56 7.16
C TRP A 34 -4.31 -32.26 6.66
N GLN A 35 -4.23 -31.46 5.60
CA GLN A 35 -2.96 -30.92 5.07
C GLN A 35 -3.05 -29.43 4.84
N TYR A 36 -1.92 -28.74 4.95
CA TYR A 36 -1.84 -27.33 4.58
C TYR A 36 -1.79 -27.17 3.07
N ASP A 37 -2.54 -26.22 2.57
CA ASP A 37 -2.60 -25.88 1.16
C ASP A 37 -2.47 -24.37 0.93
N SER A 38 -2.11 -23.99 -0.31
CA SER A 38 -2.13 -22.57 -0.68
C SER A 38 -3.56 -22.03 -0.70
N HIS A 39 -3.72 -20.76 -0.40
CA HIS A 39 -5.02 -20.08 -0.49
C HIS A 39 -5.62 -20.25 -1.89
N GLN A 40 -4.81 -20.09 -2.94
CA GLN A 40 -5.26 -20.24 -4.32
C GLN A 40 -5.87 -21.63 -4.55
N LYS A 41 -5.17 -22.70 -4.18
CA LYS A 41 -5.63 -24.08 -4.39
C LYS A 41 -6.95 -24.39 -3.68
N VAL A 42 -7.13 -23.87 -2.45
CA VAL A 42 -8.36 -24.08 -1.67
C VAL A 42 -9.56 -23.40 -2.32
N PHE A 43 -9.34 -22.27 -3.03
CA PHE A 43 -10.40 -21.49 -3.68
C PHE A 43 -10.58 -21.78 -5.18
N GLU A 44 -9.73 -22.58 -5.81
CA GLU A 44 -9.85 -22.96 -7.23
C GLU A 44 -11.18 -23.67 -7.56
N ASN A 45 -11.71 -24.42 -6.60
CA ASN A 45 -12.96 -25.17 -6.76
C ASN A 45 -14.07 -24.50 -5.94
N ALA A 46 -14.63 -23.43 -6.47
CA ALA A 46 -15.74 -22.72 -5.82
C ALA A 46 -16.89 -23.69 -5.49
N ARG A 47 -17.20 -23.81 -4.21
CA ARG A 47 -18.35 -24.60 -3.71
C ARG A 47 -19.47 -23.67 -3.31
N PRO A 48 -20.75 -24.08 -3.47
CA PRO A 48 -21.88 -23.30 -2.99
C PRO A 48 -21.73 -22.97 -1.50
N GLY A 49 -21.88 -21.69 -1.15
CA GLY A 49 -21.75 -21.21 0.24
C GLY A 49 -20.32 -21.06 0.76
N GLN A 50 -19.31 -21.15 -0.11
CA GLN A 50 -17.92 -20.90 0.25
C GLN A 50 -17.62 -19.40 0.21
N ASP A 51 -16.75 -18.92 1.12
CA ASP A 51 -16.19 -17.58 1.07
C ASP A 51 -15.37 -17.35 -0.21
N PHE A 52 -15.28 -16.09 -0.63
CA PHE A 52 -14.52 -15.71 -1.80
C PHE A 52 -13.18 -15.09 -1.38
N LEU A 53 -12.12 -15.43 -2.11
CA LEU A 53 -10.83 -14.75 -2.01
C LEU A 53 -10.70 -13.78 -3.20
N TRP A 54 -10.54 -12.49 -2.89
CA TRP A 54 -10.30 -11.46 -3.88
C TRP A 54 -8.84 -11.06 -3.90
N ARG A 55 -8.27 -11.01 -5.09
CA ARG A 55 -6.94 -10.45 -5.31
C ARG A 55 -7.08 -9.11 -6.01
N PHE A 56 -6.45 -8.08 -5.45
CA PHE A 56 -6.39 -6.75 -6.03
C PHE A 56 -4.96 -6.45 -6.45
N ASP A 57 -4.76 -6.16 -7.72
CA ASP A 57 -3.47 -5.75 -8.26
C ASP A 57 -3.48 -4.24 -8.47
N ILE A 58 -2.52 -3.55 -7.86
CA ILE A 58 -2.36 -2.09 -7.97
C ILE A 58 -1.30 -1.82 -9.04
N SER A 59 -1.64 -1.00 -10.04
CA SER A 59 -0.69 -0.60 -11.08
C SER A 59 0.51 0.14 -10.46
N SER A 60 1.72 -0.12 -10.99
CA SER A 60 2.93 0.60 -10.59
C SER A 60 2.84 2.12 -10.82
N THR A 61 2.01 2.57 -11.77
CA THR A 61 1.75 4.00 -12.03
C THR A 61 1.02 4.69 -10.87
N GLU A 62 0.28 3.94 -10.06
CA GLU A 62 -0.44 4.45 -8.90
C GLU A 62 0.39 4.44 -7.61
N ARG A 63 1.64 3.94 -7.68
CA ARG A 63 2.51 3.74 -6.51
C ARG A 63 2.59 4.97 -5.61
N VAL A 64 2.86 6.14 -6.17
CA VAL A 64 3.03 7.39 -5.39
C VAL A 64 1.75 7.79 -4.68
N LYS A 65 0.59 7.65 -5.33
CA LYS A 65 -0.72 7.94 -4.72
C LYS A 65 -1.02 7.00 -3.56
N VAL A 66 -0.74 5.71 -3.74
CA VAL A 66 -0.95 4.70 -2.70
C VAL A 66 -0.03 4.95 -1.50
N LEU A 67 1.27 5.18 -1.73
CA LEU A 67 2.23 5.48 -0.66
C LEU A 67 1.85 6.75 0.11
N ARG A 68 1.40 7.80 -0.57
CA ARG A 68 0.88 9.01 0.08
C ARG A 68 -0.29 8.68 0.98
N ARG A 69 -1.27 7.92 0.47
CA ARG A 69 -2.45 7.56 1.25
C ARG A 69 -2.10 6.71 2.47
N LEU A 70 -1.17 5.79 2.33
CA LEU A 70 -0.68 5.01 3.46
C LEU A 70 0.03 5.88 4.50
N ASP A 71 0.87 6.82 4.07
CA ASP A 71 1.57 7.74 4.98
C ASP A 71 0.60 8.66 5.74
N GLU A 72 -0.49 9.13 5.10
CA GLU A 72 -1.59 9.87 5.76
C GLU A 72 -2.24 9.07 6.90
N PHE A 73 -2.28 7.75 6.79
CA PHE A 73 -2.73 6.84 7.85
C PHE A 73 -1.61 6.39 8.80
N ASN A 74 -0.43 6.99 8.70
CA ASN A 74 0.78 6.60 9.43
C ASN A 74 1.20 5.14 9.17
N LEU A 75 0.91 4.62 7.98
CA LEU A 75 1.34 3.30 7.51
C LEU A 75 2.58 3.47 6.63
N ASN A 76 3.74 3.57 7.25
CA ASN A 76 5.02 3.77 6.58
C ASN A 76 6.08 2.81 7.16
N ALA A 77 7.27 2.78 6.56
CA ALA A 77 8.30 1.85 6.98
C ALA A 77 8.67 2.03 8.47
N TYR A 78 8.81 3.27 8.94
CA TYR A 78 9.15 3.52 10.33
C TYR A 78 8.08 3.02 11.32
N SER A 79 6.81 3.31 11.06
CA SER A 79 5.71 2.85 11.93
C SER A 79 5.57 1.32 11.98
N LEU A 80 6.00 0.64 10.91
CA LEU A 80 5.88 -0.83 10.80
C LEU A 80 7.11 -1.59 11.31
N PHE A 81 8.30 -0.97 11.27
CA PHE A 81 9.55 -1.69 11.55
C PHE A 81 10.37 -1.10 12.72
N ASP A 82 10.13 0.15 13.09
CA ASP A 82 10.76 0.85 14.23
C ASP A 82 12.29 0.71 14.21
N SER A 83 12.92 0.98 13.05
CA SER A 83 14.36 0.94 12.88
C SER A 83 14.88 2.22 12.21
N GLU A 84 16.19 2.50 12.36
CA GLU A 84 16.82 3.66 11.73
C GLU A 84 16.72 3.61 10.20
N GLU A 85 16.94 2.42 9.62
CA GLU A 85 16.80 2.22 8.18
C GLU A 85 15.38 2.50 7.71
N ALA A 86 14.39 2.05 8.47
CA ALA A 86 12.97 2.29 8.17
C ALA A 86 12.61 3.78 8.29
N LEU A 87 13.24 4.52 9.20
CA LEU A 87 13.10 5.96 9.28
C LEU A 87 13.65 6.65 8.03
N LEU A 88 14.86 6.29 7.60
CA LEU A 88 15.46 6.85 6.38
C LEU A 88 14.62 6.52 5.14
N GLU A 89 14.13 5.30 5.03
CA GLU A 89 13.21 4.91 3.95
C GLU A 89 11.93 5.75 3.96
N THR A 90 11.33 5.96 5.13
CA THR A 90 10.14 6.80 5.27
C THR A 90 10.39 8.23 4.81
N LEU A 91 11.51 8.82 5.22
CA LEU A 91 11.88 10.18 4.82
C LEU A 91 12.12 10.27 3.31
N TRP A 92 12.80 9.28 2.73
CA TRP A 92 13.02 9.21 1.29
C TRP A 92 11.71 9.11 0.50
N VAL A 93 10.77 8.27 0.95
CA VAL A 93 9.44 8.13 0.32
C VAL A 93 8.65 9.43 0.41
N ARG A 94 8.69 10.12 1.54
CA ARG A 94 8.03 11.44 1.72
C ARG A 94 8.58 12.47 0.76
N GLU A 95 9.90 12.51 0.57
CA GLU A 95 10.54 13.39 -0.41
C GLU A 95 10.05 13.10 -1.83
N GLN A 96 9.93 11.84 -2.24
CA GLN A 96 9.38 11.44 -3.54
C GLN A 96 7.92 11.88 -3.71
N ILE A 97 7.10 11.71 -2.68
CA ILE A 97 5.69 12.15 -2.68
C ILE A 97 5.63 13.67 -2.85
N PHE A 98 6.45 14.43 -2.13
CA PHE A 98 6.48 15.89 -2.17
C PHE A 98 6.94 16.41 -3.53
N SER A 99 8.06 15.91 -4.05
CA SER A 99 8.60 16.30 -5.35
C SER A 99 7.63 16.05 -6.49
N SER A 100 6.87 14.97 -6.45
CA SER A 100 5.85 14.66 -7.45
C SER A 100 4.68 15.65 -7.44
N GLN A 101 4.35 16.28 -6.31
CA GLN A 101 3.32 17.30 -6.21
C GLN A 101 3.78 18.63 -6.83
N VAL A 102 5.00 19.05 -6.55
CA VAL A 102 5.57 20.29 -7.08
C VAL A 102 5.56 20.26 -8.61
N THR A 103 5.95 19.14 -9.20
CA THR A 103 5.94 18.98 -10.66
C THR A 103 4.53 19.10 -11.26
N GLN A 104 3.50 18.56 -10.61
CA GLN A 104 2.11 18.66 -11.09
C GLN A 104 1.57 20.08 -11.00
N VAL A 105 1.87 20.82 -9.94
CA VAL A 105 1.43 22.23 -9.79
C VAL A 105 2.09 23.13 -10.85
N SER A 106 3.38 22.95 -11.11
CA SER A 106 4.11 23.72 -12.11
C SER A 106 3.59 23.53 -13.56
N LEU A 107 2.98 22.37 -13.85
CA LEU A 107 2.38 22.11 -15.16
C LEU A 107 0.97 22.66 -15.30
N LEU A 108 0.32 23.09 -14.22
CA LEU A 108 -1.05 23.60 -14.20
C LEU A 108 -1.13 25.13 -14.21
N GLU A 109 0.00 25.83 -14.01
CA GLU A 109 0.01 27.30 -14.17
C GLU A 109 0.26 27.66 -15.65
N PRO A 110 -0.78 28.06 -16.42
CA PRO A 110 -0.57 28.65 -17.74
C PRO A 110 0.11 29.99 -17.52
N GLY A 111 1.22 30.21 -18.21
CA GLY A 111 2.06 31.40 -18.12
C GLY A 111 1.24 32.67 -18.08
N ILE A 112 1.42 33.44 -17.01
CA ILE A 112 0.96 34.82 -16.94
C ILE A 112 1.83 35.60 -17.92
N ASP A 113 1.26 35.84 -19.10
CA ASP A 113 1.86 36.63 -20.18
C ASP A 113 1.97 38.08 -19.66
N SER A 114 3.16 38.46 -19.23
CA SER A 114 3.48 39.84 -18.82
C SER A 114 3.67 40.75 -20.03
N THR A 115 2.64 40.94 -20.84
CA THR A 115 2.63 41.99 -21.85
C THR A 115 2.18 43.30 -21.20
N ILE A 116 3.08 43.98 -20.49
CA ILE A 116 2.94 45.38 -20.13
C ILE A 116 3.29 46.17 -21.39
N GLN A 117 2.28 46.51 -22.17
CA GLN A 117 2.43 47.55 -23.21
C GLN A 117 2.58 48.88 -22.53
N SER A 118 3.79 49.44 -22.57
CA SER A 118 4.07 50.86 -22.28
C SER A 118 3.49 51.71 -23.40
N THR A 119 2.32 52.26 -23.21
CA THR A 119 1.80 53.36 -24.04
C THR A 119 2.51 54.66 -23.69
N HIS A 120 3.47 55.00 -24.53
CA HIS A 120 4.09 56.33 -24.55
C HIS A 120 3.12 57.29 -25.27
N ALA A 121 2.61 58.30 -24.59
CA ALA A 121 1.85 59.37 -25.19
C ALA A 121 2.82 60.49 -25.68
N PRO A 122 2.69 60.98 -26.90
CA PRO A 122 3.44 62.18 -27.33
C PRO A 122 2.74 63.44 -26.86
N ALA A 123 3.55 64.48 -26.66
CA ALA A 123 3.26 65.83 -26.24
C ALA A 123 2.23 66.59 -27.11
#